data_759e6ece2201b4119b1afa9ce97ed0d4
#
_entry.id   759e6ece2201b4119b1afa9ce97ed0d4
#
_cell.length_a   1.000
_cell.length_b   1.000
_cell.length_c   1.000
_cell.angle_alpha   90.00
_cell.angle_beta   90.00
_cell.angle_gamma   90.00
#
_symmetry.space_group_name_H-M   'P 1'
#
loop_
_entity.id
_entity.type
_entity.pdbx_description
1 polymer ?
#
loop_
_entity_poly.entity_id
_entity_poly.type
_entity_poly.pdbx_seq_one_letter_code
_entity_poly.pdbx_strand_id
1 'polypeptide(L)'
;MPIQKGRKWVRRPAKLEAEFVPVSSTLPVCSAMIRDISRGGFRLVSIVPVESGMTIRIRLNSVREARVVHVSREIRGQWSMGCAFSEEITSADVQQLLASHS
;
A
#
# COMPACT_ATOMS: atom_id res chain seq x y z
N MET A 1 17.22 20.38 15.88
CA MET A 1 17.21 19.68 14.65
C MET A 1 15.91 18.89 14.46
N PRO A 2 15.22 19.12 13.41
CA PRO A 2 13.98 18.39 13.18
C PRO A 2 14.27 16.92 12.91
N ILE A 3 13.43 16.10 13.46
CA ILE A 3 13.53 14.67 13.26
C ILE A 3 12.43 14.25 12.30
N GLN A 4 12.81 13.47 11.32
CA GLN A 4 11.85 12.88 10.41
C GLN A 4 11.00 11.93 11.19
N LYS A 5 9.75 12.26 11.37
CA LYS A 5 8.85 11.40 12.09
C LYS A 5 8.15 10.46 11.15
N GLY A 6 8.10 9.21 11.53
CA GLY A 6 7.27 8.22 10.90
C GLY A 6 7.80 7.61 9.64
N ARG A 7 8.82 8.19 9.03
CA ARG A 7 9.33 7.62 7.79
C ARG A 7 10.78 7.25 7.92
N LYS A 8 10.99 5.98 8.01
CA LYS A 8 12.32 5.40 8.00
C LYS A 8 12.85 5.25 6.58
N TRP A 9 11.97 5.07 5.62
CA TRP A 9 12.35 4.75 4.24
C TRP A 9 11.84 5.82 3.29
N VAL A 10 12.61 6.06 2.23
CA VAL A 10 12.24 7.01 1.19
C VAL A 10 11.05 6.46 0.39
N ARG A 11 10.05 7.29 0.19
CA ARG A 11 8.90 6.94 -0.65
C ARG A 11 9.16 7.35 -2.08
N ARG A 12 8.79 6.46 -2.98
CA ARG A 12 8.95 6.66 -4.41
C ARG A 12 7.58 6.73 -5.06
N PRO A 13 7.31 7.74 -5.92
CA PRO A 13 6.05 7.78 -6.64
C PRO A 13 5.90 6.53 -7.49
N ALA A 14 4.66 6.08 -7.63
CA ALA A 14 4.36 4.87 -8.38
C ALA A 14 2.98 4.96 -9.01
N LYS A 15 2.74 4.12 -10.00
CA LYS A 15 1.43 3.89 -10.58
C LYS A 15 1.31 2.40 -10.81
N LEU A 16 1.06 1.69 -9.73
CA LEU A 16 1.02 0.23 -9.76
C LEU A 16 -0.39 -0.24 -9.55
N GLU A 17 -0.92 -0.97 -10.51
CA GLU A 17 -2.18 -1.67 -10.30
C GLU A 17 -1.93 -2.84 -9.37
N ALA A 18 -2.84 -3.03 -8.43
CA ALA A 18 -2.69 -4.08 -7.45
C ALA A 18 -4.06 -4.61 -7.07
N GLU A 19 -4.06 -5.84 -6.54
CA GLU A 19 -5.26 -6.45 -5.99
C GLU A 19 -5.02 -6.73 -4.53
N PHE A 20 -6.04 -6.52 -3.73
CA PHE A 20 -5.92 -6.76 -2.31
C PHE A 20 -7.21 -7.33 -1.74
N VAL A 21 -7.10 -7.93 -0.56
CA VAL A 21 -8.25 -8.43 0.18
C VAL A 21 -7.95 -8.27 1.67
N PRO A 22 -8.92 -7.80 2.46
CA PRO A 22 -8.76 -7.82 3.92
C PRO A 22 -8.69 -9.26 4.41
N VAL A 23 -7.77 -9.53 5.31
CA VAL A 23 -7.50 -10.90 5.77
C VAL A 23 -8.72 -11.53 6.43
N SER A 24 -9.45 -10.72 7.19
CA SER A 24 -10.60 -11.22 7.97
C SER A 24 -11.92 -11.09 7.22
N SER A 25 -11.88 -10.77 5.95
CA SER A 25 -13.09 -10.49 5.19
C SER A 25 -13.42 -11.62 4.23
N THR A 26 -14.72 -11.78 3.96
CA THR A 26 -15.20 -12.67 2.90
C THR A 26 -15.42 -11.91 1.60
N LEU A 27 -15.02 -10.65 1.55
CA LEU A 27 -15.18 -9.84 0.35
C LEU A 27 -14.32 -10.38 -0.79
N PRO A 28 -14.76 -10.18 -2.03
CA PRO A 28 -13.93 -10.56 -3.16
C PRO A 28 -12.69 -9.68 -3.24
N VAL A 29 -11.75 -10.10 -4.06
CA VAL A 29 -10.54 -9.35 -4.32
C VAL A 29 -10.89 -7.98 -4.88
N CYS A 30 -10.24 -6.95 -4.35
CA CYS A 30 -10.48 -5.57 -4.75
C CYS A 30 -9.33 -5.07 -5.60
N SER A 31 -9.65 -4.34 -6.65
CA SER A 31 -8.64 -3.67 -7.47
C SER A 31 -8.30 -2.31 -6.87
N ALA A 32 -7.04 -1.93 -6.96
CA ALA A 32 -6.58 -0.67 -6.40
C ALA A 32 -5.35 -0.18 -7.14
N MET A 33 -4.93 1.03 -6.81
CA MET A 33 -3.74 1.64 -7.39
C MET A 33 -2.80 2.04 -6.28
N ILE A 34 -1.54 1.64 -6.39
CA ILE A 34 -0.50 2.11 -5.49
C ILE A 34 0.07 3.41 -6.06
N ARG A 35 0.04 4.46 -5.26
CA ARG A 35 0.48 5.80 -5.64
C ARG A 35 1.91 6.11 -5.21
N ASP A 36 2.37 5.48 -4.17
CA ASP A 36 3.77 5.55 -3.78
C ASP A 36 4.12 4.31 -2.99
N ILE A 37 5.41 4.00 -2.93
CA ILE A 37 5.89 2.79 -2.29
C ILE A 37 7.28 3.03 -1.70
N SER A 38 7.55 2.36 -0.59
CA SER A 38 8.85 2.34 0.05
C SER A 38 9.09 0.93 0.57
N ARG A 39 10.24 0.72 1.20
CA ARG A 39 10.52 -0.57 1.83
C ARG A 39 9.57 -0.85 2.99
N GLY A 40 9.07 0.19 3.64
CA GLY A 40 8.22 0.03 4.82
C GLY A 40 6.73 0.01 4.54
N GLY A 41 6.29 0.47 3.39
CA GLY A 41 4.87 0.56 3.12
C GLY A 41 4.53 1.21 1.80
N PHE A 42 3.25 1.52 1.64
CA PHE A 42 2.76 2.06 0.39
C PHE A 42 1.47 2.84 0.63
N ARG A 43 1.10 3.63 -0.35
CA ARG A 43 -0.17 4.33 -0.35
C ARG A 43 -1.05 3.71 -1.42
N LEU A 44 -2.23 3.28 -1.00
CA LEU A 44 -3.18 2.55 -1.84
C LEU A 44 -4.41 3.41 -2.04
N VAL A 45 -4.89 3.46 -3.27
CA VAL A 45 -6.15 4.17 -3.58
C VAL A 45 -7.14 3.16 -4.13
N SER A 46 -8.33 3.13 -3.56
CA SER A 46 -9.34 2.14 -3.88
C SER A 46 -10.73 2.75 -3.73
N ILE A 47 -11.71 2.20 -4.43
CA ILE A 47 -13.10 2.57 -4.22
C ILE A 47 -13.69 1.85 -3.00
N VAL A 48 -13.01 0.85 -2.48
CA VAL A 48 -13.45 0.11 -1.30
C VAL A 48 -12.54 0.49 -0.14
N PRO A 49 -13.08 1.10 0.92
CA PRO A 49 -12.27 1.44 2.07
C PRO A 49 -12.02 0.23 2.96
N VAL A 50 -10.89 0.25 3.65
CA VAL A 50 -10.58 -0.72 4.69
C VAL A 50 -10.22 0.08 5.93
N GLU A 51 -10.77 -0.33 7.06
CA GLU A 51 -10.58 0.42 8.29
C GLU A 51 -9.13 0.39 8.76
N SER A 52 -8.71 1.49 9.38
CA SER A 52 -7.40 1.57 10.02
C SER A 52 -7.25 0.47 11.05
N GLY A 53 -6.10 -0.18 11.07
CA GLY A 53 -5.82 -1.29 11.96
C GLY A 53 -6.04 -2.66 11.34
N MET A 54 -6.75 -2.73 10.23
CA MET A 54 -6.99 -3.99 9.54
C MET A 54 -5.77 -4.44 8.77
N THR A 55 -5.60 -5.75 8.67
CA THR A 55 -4.55 -6.36 7.85
C THR A 55 -5.13 -6.73 6.51
N ILE A 56 -4.38 -6.45 5.46
CA ILE A 56 -4.74 -6.82 4.10
C ILE A 56 -3.64 -7.69 3.50
N ARG A 57 -4.02 -8.50 2.54
CA ARG A 57 -3.07 -9.19 1.66
C ARG A 57 -3.12 -8.48 0.33
N ILE A 58 -1.97 -8.09 -0.15
CA ILE A 58 -1.86 -7.37 -1.41
C ILE A 58 -0.95 -8.14 -2.35
N ARG A 59 -1.38 -8.25 -3.60
CA ARG A 59 -0.59 -8.91 -4.63
C ARG A 59 0.23 -7.87 -5.37
N LEU A 60 1.52 -8.01 -5.23
CA LEU A 60 2.50 -7.21 -5.97
C LEU A 60 3.22 -8.16 -6.91
N ASN A 61 4.55 -8.24 -6.85
CA ASN A 61 5.28 -9.32 -7.52
C ASN A 61 5.11 -10.65 -6.77
N SER A 62 4.73 -10.58 -5.51
CA SER A 62 4.32 -11.70 -4.68
C SER A 62 3.26 -11.21 -3.72
N VAL A 63 2.60 -12.11 -3.02
CA VAL A 63 1.59 -11.72 -2.04
C VAL A 63 2.29 -11.27 -0.76
N ARG A 64 1.89 -10.10 -0.27
CA ARG A 64 2.44 -9.51 0.94
C ARG A 64 1.32 -9.13 1.89
N GLU A 65 1.62 -9.16 3.19
CA GLU A 65 0.69 -8.65 4.19
C GLU A 65 1.08 -7.24 4.59
N ALA A 66 0.07 -6.42 4.81
CA ALA A 66 0.25 -5.05 5.26
C ALA A 66 -0.90 -4.65 6.16
N ARG A 67 -0.64 -3.69 7.03
CA ARG A 67 -1.67 -3.16 7.90
C ARG A 67 -2.05 -1.77 7.44
N VAL A 68 -3.35 -1.50 7.39
CA VAL A 68 -3.85 -0.17 7.09
C VAL A 68 -3.63 0.71 8.31
N VAL A 69 -2.87 1.78 8.14
CA VAL A 69 -2.49 2.67 9.23
C VAL A 69 -3.32 3.95 9.21
N HIS A 70 -3.66 4.41 8.01
CA HIS A 70 -4.35 5.67 7.85
C HIS A 70 -5.31 5.58 6.69
N VAL A 71 -6.51 6.15 6.86
CA VAL A 71 -7.53 6.15 5.80
C VAL A 71 -8.04 7.58 5.64
N SER A 72 -8.08 8.06 4.41
CA SER A 72 -8.68 9.35 4.12
C SER A 72 -9.52 9.26 2.86
N ARG A 73 -10.56 10.07 2.82
CA ARG A 73 -11.44 10.12 1.67
C ARG A 73 -10.88 11.06 0.61
N GLU A 74 -10.89 10.59 -0.62
CA GLU A 74 -10.47 11.39 -1.75
C GLU A 74 -11.70 11.80 -2.55
N ILE A 75 -11.49 12.65 -3.54
CA ILE A 75 -12.57 13.04 -4.43
C ILE A 75 -13.00 11.85 -5.29
N ARG A 76 -14.22 11.91 -5.81
CA ARG A 76 -14.79 10.90 -6.71
C ARG A 76 -15.02 9.55 -6.05
N GLY A 77 -15.27 9.56 -4.74
CA GLY A 77 -15.61 8.32 -4.05
C GLY A 77 -14.47 7.36 -3.85
N GLN A 78 -13.24 7.82 -4.00
CA GLN A 78 -12.07 6.98 -3.75
C GLN A 78 -11.56 7.17 -2.33
N TRP A 79 -10.82 6.19 -1.85
CA TRP A 79 -10.22 6.21 -0.53
C TRP A 79 -8.72 6.02 -0.65
N SER A 80 -7.97 6.82 0.09
CA SER A 80 -6.52 6.70 0.16
C SER A 80 -6.16 6.06 1.47
N MET A 81 -5.36 5.01 1.41
CA MET A 81 -4.97 4.24 2.58
C MET A 81 -3.47 4.16 2.66
N GLY A 82 -2.91 4.65 3.78
CA GLY A 82 -1.51 4.44 4.07
C GLY A 82 -1.36 3.08 4.72
N CYS A 83 -0.49 2.25 4.16
CA CYS A 83 -0.32 0.88 4.61
C CYS A 83 1.13 0.63 4.97
N ALA A 84 1.34 -0.16 6.02
CA ALA A 84 2.67 -0.56 6.45
C ALA A 84 2.83 -2.06 6.20
N PHE A 85 3.90 -2.45 5.52
CA PHE A 85 4.18 -3.87 5.32
C PHE A 85 4.41 -4.54 6.68
N SER A 86 3.86 -5.73 6.86
CA SER A 86 4.13 -6.53 8.05
C SER A 86 5.60 -6.88 8.15
N GLU A 87 6.23 -7.13 7.00
CA GLU A 87 7.68 -7.31 6.90
C GLU A 87 8.19 -6.38 5.81
N GLU A 88 9.18 -5.58 6.14
CA GLU A 88 9.77 -4.66 5.17
C GLU A 88 10.25 -5.43 3.95
N ILE A 89 10.07 -4.82 2.77
CA ILE A 89 10.61 -5.38 1.55
C ILE A 89 11.99 -4.80 1.28
N THR A 90 12.71 -5.38 0.34
CA THR A 90 14.07 -4.92 0.05
C THR A 90 14.07 -3.77 -0.96
N SER A 91 15.19 -3.06 -1.04
CA SER A 91 15.36 -2.02 -2.06
C SER A 91 15.23 -2.62 -3.46
N ALA A 92 15.73 -3.84 -3.64
CA ALA A 92 15.61 -4.53 -4.93
C ALA A 92 14.15 -4.80 -5.28
N ASP A 93 13.33 -5.18 -4.28
CA ASP A 93 11.91 -5.38 -4.49
C ASP A 93 11.24 -4.08 -4.94
N VAL A 94 11.56 -2.97 -4.28
CA VAL A 94 10.97 -1.68 -4.64
C VAL A 94 11.35 -1.32 -6.07
N GLN A 95 12.62 -1.45 -6.41
CA GLN A 95 13.08 -1.12 -7.77
C GLN A 95 12.42 -2.01 -8.82
N GLN A 96 12.28 -3.29 -8.52
CA GLN A 96 11.65 -4.22 -9.45
C GLN A 96 10.19 -3.86 -9.68
N LEU A 97 9.48 -3.50 -8.63
CA LEU A 97 8.08 -3.09 -8.76
C LEU A 97 7.95 -1.82 -9.58
N LEU A 98 8.81 -0.85 -9.35
CA LEU A 98 8.76 0.41 -10.10
C LEU A 98 9.14 0.19 -11.56
N ALA A 99 10.10 -0.68 -11.84
CA ALA A 99 10.55 -0.95 -13.20
C ALA A 99 9.51 -1.69 -14.02
N SER A 100 8.71 -2.54 -13.38
CA SER A 100 7.71 -3.35 -14.10
C SER A 100 6.55 -2.53 -14.65
N HIS A 101 6.55 -1.24 -14.38
CA HIS A 101 5.48 -0.34 -14.81
C HIS A 101 5.93 0.74 -15.76
N SER A 102 7.10 0.65 -16.25
CA SER A 102 7.58 1.63 -17.21
C SER A 102 7.04 1.37 -18.61
#